data_3198cb1f39a7883046d64e8c51c7d00b
#
_entry.id   3198cb1f39a7883046d64e8c51c7d00b
#
_cell.length_a   1.000
_cell.length_b   1.000
_cell.length_c   1.000
_cell.angle_alpha   90.00
_cell.angle_beta   90.00
_cell.angle_gamma   90.00
#
_symmetry.space_group_name_H-M   'P 1'
#
loop_
_entity.id
_entity.type
_entity.pdbx_description
1 polymer ?
#
loop_
_entity_poly.entity_id
_entity_poly.type
_entity_poly.pdbx_seq_one_letter_code
_entity_poly.pdbx_strand_id
1 'polypeptide(L)'
;MALNNTSDPEEDELYEHYSFVASKGQDPLRVDKFLMNFIENATRNKIQTAAKEGHIWVNKCVVKQNYKVKAGDEVKVLFEHPPYEFLLTPENIHLEIVYEDESLLVVNKPAGMVVHPGHGNYSGTLINALLYHIKNLPVNSDERPGLVHRIDKDTSGLLVIAKTEQAMTHLAKQFFDKTSEREYIALVWGNVEEDEGTVEGHIDRNPKNRLQMQVFPEGDKGKEAITHYKVLERLGYVTLVSCKLETGRTHQIRVHMKHIGHTIFNDERYGGNNILKGTTFTKYKQFVENAFKILPRQAL
;
A
#
# COMPACT_ATOMS: atom_id res chain seq x y z
N MET A 1 -45.91 -15.21 8.50
CA MET A 1 -45.49 -14.77 7.18
C MET A 1 -44.02 -14.34 7.28
N ALA A 2 -43.13 -15.20 6.84
CA ALA A 2 -41.70 -14.94 6.83
C ALA A 2 -41.36 -14.34 5.48
N LEU A 3 -40.80 -13.13 5.49
CA LEU A 3 -40.23 -12.49 4.30
C LEU A 3 -38.81 -13.03 4.11
N ASN A 4 -38.65 -13.93 3.14
CA ASN A 4 -37.37 -14.33 2.62
C ASN A 4 -36.76 -13.13 1.85
N ASN A 5 -35.77 -12.48 2.41
CA ASN A 5 -34.83 -11.67 1.64
C ASN A 5 -33.75 -12.61 1.11
N THR A 6 -33.91 -13.09 -0.10
CA THR A 6 -32.84 -13.60 -0.93
C THR A 6 -32.10 -12.39 -1.47
N SER A 7 -30.95 -12.05 -0.87
CA SER A 7 -29.96 -11.20 -1.53
C SER A 7 -29.41 -11.98 -2.72
N ASP A 8 -29.68 -11.50 -3.93
CA ASP A 8 -28.97 -11.93 -5.13
C ASP A 8 -27.47 -11.75 -4.90
N PRO A 9 -26.62 -12.67 -5.40
CA PRO A 9 -25.18 -12.45 -5.42
C PRO A 9 -24.92 -11.23 -6.30
N GLU A 10 -24.19 -10.24 -5.77
CA GLU A 10 -23.65 -9.14 -6.54
C GLU A 10 -22.91 -9.76 -7.75
N GLU A 11 -23.39 -9.52 -8.96
CA GLU A 11 -22.65 -9.81 -10.18
C GLU A 11 -21.34 -9.01 -10.07
N ASP A 12 -20.19 -9.67 -10.10
CA ASP A 12 -18.87 -9.04 -10.13
C ASP A 12 -18.81 -8.11 -11.36
N GLU A 13 -19.03 -6.82 -11.13
CA GLU A 13 -19.11 -5.81 -12.17
C GLU A 13 -17.70 -5.56 -12.70
N LEU A 14 -17.42 -6.06 -13.92
CA LEU A 14 -16.15 -5.85 -14.59
C LEU A 14 -16.13 -4.46 -15.25
N TYR A 15 -15.09 -3.69 -14.97
CA TYR A 15 -14.88 -2.36 -15.53
C TYR A 15 -14.06 -2.42 -16.81
N GLU A 16 -14.51 -1.69 -17.85
CA GLU A 16 -13.77 -1.57 -19.10
C GLU A 16 -12.58 -0.60 -18.92
N HIS A 17 -11.37 -1.13 -19.07
CA HIS A 17 -10.14 -0.33 -19.04
C HIS A 17 -9.68 0.10 -20.42
N TYR A 18 -9.84 -0.78 -21.40
CA TYR A 18 -9.50 -0.50 -22.79
C TYR A 18 -10.48 -1.19 -23.72
N SER A 19 -10.79 -0.49 -24.82
CA SER A 19 -11.62 -1.02 -25.89
C SER A 19 -11.03 -0.62 -27.24
N PHE A 20 -10.81 -1.60 -28.13
CA PHE A 20 -10.23 -1.41 -29.45
C PHE A 20 -11.01 -2.19 -30.48
N VAL A 21 -11.22 -1.60 -31.65
CA VAL A 21 -11.77 -2.32 -32.81
C VAL A 21 -10.64 -2.54 -33.82
N ALA A 22 -10.37 -3.78 -34.15
CA ALA A 22 -9.36 -4.12 -35.13
C ALA A 22 -9.72 -3.58 -36.52
N SER A 23 -8.79 -2.88 -37.17
CA SER A 23 -9.02 -2.24 -38.48
C SER A 23 -9.37 -3.27 -39.56
N LYS A 24 -10.05 -2.82 -40.63
CA LYS A 24 -10.42 -3.68 -41.76
C LYS A 24 -9.23 -4.34 -42.50
N GLY A 25 -8.03 -3.74 -42.35
CA GLY A 25 -6.78 -4.28 -42.92
C GLY A 25 -5.91 -5.04 -41.92
N GLN A 26 -6.44 -5.37 -40.72
CA GLN A 26 -5.69 -6.09 -39.69
C GLN A 26 -5.40 -7.54 -40.11
N ASP A 27 -4.12 -7.86 -40.32
CA ASP A 27 -3.68 -9.24 -40.43
C ASP A 27 -3.88 -9.99 -39.12
N PRO A 28 -4.19 -11.30 -39.16
CA PRO A 28 -4.38 -12.06 -37.91
C PRO A 28 -3.19 -12.02 -36.99
N LEU A 29 -3.29 -11.26 -35.89
CA LEU A 29 -2.23 -11.02 -34.91
C LEU A 29 -2.65 -11.56 -33.54
N ARG A 30 -1.74 -12.21 -32.84
CA ARG A 30 -2.01 -12.67 -31.46
C ARG A 30 -2.43 -11.48 -30.57
N VAL A 31 -3.45 -11.71 -29.74
CA VAL A 31 -4.01 -10.65 -28.87
C VAL A 31 -2.98 -10.02 -27.93
N ASP A 32 -2.01 -10.82 -27.43
CA ASP A 32 -0.93 -10.30 -26.63
C ASP A 32 -0.03 -9.31 -27.39
N LYS A 33 0.24 -9.55 -28.67
CA LYS A 33 0.99 -8.62 -29.53
C LYS A 33 0.12 -7.44 -30.01
N PHE A 34 -1.16 -7.70 -30.30
CA PHE A 34 -2.10 -6.66 -30.70
C PHE A 34 -2.20 -5.58 -29.62
N LEU A 35 -2.50 -5.97 -28.38
CA LEU A 35 -2.67 -5.04 -27.26
C LEU A 35 -1.37 -4.26 -26.90
N MET A 36 -0.19 -4.85 -27.11
CA MET A 36 1.06 -4.13 -26.94
C MET A 36 1.23 -2.93 -27.88
N ASN A 37 0.59 -2.94 -29.03
CA ASN A 37 0.67 -1.83 -29.99
C ASN A 37 -0.23 -0.66 -29.62
N PHE A 38 -1.21 -0.86 -28.73
CA PHE A 38 -2.24 0.13 -28.41
C PHE A 38 -2.19 0.59 -26.93
N ILE A 39 -1.63 -0.22 -26.02
CA ILE A 39 -1.59 0.11 -24.61
C ILE A 39 -0.18 0.55 -24.24
N GLU A 40 -0.03 1.83 -23.93
CA GLU A 40 1.24 2.41 -23.53
C GLU A 40 1.75 1.75 -22.22
N ASN A 41 3.06 1.49 -22.15
CA ASN A 41 3.72 0.83 -21.01
C ASN A 41 3.23 -0.58 -20.65
N ALA A 42 2.42 -1.22 -21.53
CA ALA A 42 2.03 -2.61 -21.36
C ALA A 42 3.18 -3.54 -21.75
N THR A 43 3.56 -4.44 -20.85
CA THR A 43 4.52 -5.50 -21.18
C THR A 43 3.77 -6.76 -21.61
N ARG A 44 4.40 -7.57 -22.47
CA ARG A 44 3.82 -8.84 -22.92
C ARG A 44 3.43 -9.75 -21.75
N ASN A 45 4.22 -9.79 -20.69
CA ASN A 45 3.91 -10.58 -19.50
C ASN A 45 2.65 -10.11 -18.79
N LYS A 46 2.44 -8.79 -18.64
CA LYS A 46 1.21 -8.24 -18.06
C LYS A 46 -0.03 -8.64 -18.85
N ILE A 47 0.03 -8.52 -20.18
CA ILE A 47 -1.10 -8.90 -21.06
C ILE A 47 -1.37 -10.40 -20.99
N GLN A 48 -0.32 -11.23 -20.97
CA GLN A 48 -0.49 -12.68 -20.87
C GLN A 48 -1.08 -13.10 -19.50
N THR A 49 -0.71 -12.43 -18.43
CA THR A 49 -1.31 -12.64 -17.10
C THR A 49 -2.78 -12.25 -17.12
N ALA A 50 -3.14 -11.06 -17.62
CA ALA A 50 -4.53 -10.63 -17.77
C ALA A 50 -5.37 -11.61 -18.60
N ALA A 51 -4.80 -12.16 -19.68
CA ALA A 51 -5.50 -13.17 -20.50
C ALA A 51 -5.71 -14.50 -19.75
N LYS A 52 -4.77 -14.90 -18.87
CA LYS A 52 -4.92 -16.12 -18.04
C LYS A 52 -5.97 -15.94 -16.96
N GLU A 53 -6.10 -14.73 -16.43
CA GLU A 53 -7.05 -14.35 -15.39
C GLU A 53 -8.45 -14.02 -15.94
N GLY A 54 -8.65 -14.12 -17.28
CA GLY A 54 -9.95 -13.91 -17.90
C GLY A 54 -10.30 -12.46 -18.21
N HIS A 55 -9.35 -11.54 -18.11
CA HIS A 55 -9.55 -10.10 -18.25
C HIS A 55 -9.50 -9.60 -19.71
N ILE A 56 -9.18 -10.47 -20.69
CA ILE A 56 -9.18 -10.10 -22.12
C ILE A 56 -10.35 -10.75 -22.82
N TRP A 57 -11.17 -9.91 -23.42
CA TRP A 57 -12.38 -10.29 -24.12
C TRP A 57 -12.29 -9.90 -25.60
N VAL A 58 -12.79 -10.76 -26.47
CA VAL A 58 -12.95 -10.45 -27.88
C VAL A 58 -14.38 -10.82 -28.31
N ASN A 59 -15.09 -9.86 -28.88
CA ASN A 59 -16.49 -10.04 -29.31
C ASN A 59 -17.36 -10.60 -28.16
N LYS A 60 -17.23 -10.04 -26.97
CA LYS A 60 -17.95 -10.45 -25.74
C LYS A 60 -17.57 -11.84 -25.19
N CYS A 61 -16.48 -12.46 -25.65
CA CYS A 61 -16.00 -13.74 -25.11
C CYS A 61 -14.60 -13.62 -24.55
N VAL A 62 -14.35 -14.26 -23.39
CA VAL A 62 -13.00 -14.38 -22.81
C VAL A 62 -12.09 -15.17 -23.76
N VAL A 63 -10.89 -14.66 -24.01
CA VAL A 63 -9.94 -15.30 -24.92
C VAL A 63 -8.59 -15.56 -24.24
N LYS A 64 -7.89 -16.61 -24.71
CA LYS A 64 -6.52 -16.92 -24.27
C LYS A 64 -5.52 -16.02 -24.97
N GLN A 65 -4.32 -15.88 -24.39
CA GLN A 65 -3.23 -15.03 -24.89
C GLN A 65 -2.79 -15.29 -26.35
N ASN A 66 -3.10 -16.46 -26.90
CA ASN A 66 -2.74 -16.84 -28.25
C ASN A 66 -3.87 -16.65 -29.27
N TYR A 67 -5.02 -16.12 -28.85
CA TYR A 67 -6.09 -15.76 -29.76
C TYR A 67 -5.57 -14.85 -30.88
N LYS A 68 -5.96 -15.09 -32.12
CA LYS A 68 -5.59 -14.27 -33.27
C LYS A 68 -6.69 -13.27 -33.57
N VAL A 69 -6.46 -12.03 -33.20
CA VAL A 69 -7.33 -10.89 -33.50
C VAL A 69 -7.41 -10.71 -35.01
N LYS A 70 -8.62 -10.60 -35.54
CA LYS A 70 -8.93 -10.45 -36.98
C LYS A 70 -9.57 -9.09 -37.23
N ALA A 71 -9.62 -8.68 -38.49
CA ALA A 71 -10.32 -7.47 -38.90
C ALA A 71 -11.75 -7.42 -38.38
N GLY A 72 -12.13 -6.32 -37.74
CA GLY A 72 -13.46 -6.12 -37.17
C GLY A 72 -13.67 -6.68 -35.76
N ASP A 73 -12.71 -7.42 -35.18
CA ASP A 73 -12.81 -7.88 -33.80
C ASP A 73 -12.82 -6.69 -32.83
N GLU A 74 -13.78 -6.70 -31.92
CA GLU A 74 -13.79 -5.79 -30.74
C GLU A 74 -13.03 -6.43 -29.61
N VAL A 75 -11.89 -5.83 -29.23
CA VAL A 75 -11.01 -6.33 -28.17
C VAL A 75 -11.15 -5.44 -26.96
N LYS A 76 -11.55 -6.01 -25.81
CA LYS A 76 -11.70 -5.32 -24.53
C LYS A 76 -10.79 -5.89 -23.48
N VAL A 77 -10.29 -5.01 -22.59
CA VAL A 77 -9.60 -5.40 -21.38
C VAL A 77 -10.47 -4.94 -20.21
N LEU A 78 -10.94 -5.91 -19.41
CA LEU A 78 -11.85 -5.70 -18.30
C LEU A 78 -11.17 -6.15 -17.01
N PHE A 79 -11.33 -5.37 -15.93
CA PHE A 79 -10.83 -5.76 -14.60
C PHE A 79 -11.95 -5.60 -13.55
N GLU A 80 -11.79 -6.24 -12.41
CA GLU A 80 -12.69 -6.17 -11.25
C GLU A 80 -12.64 -4.80 -10.54
N HIS A 81 -11.86 -3.86 -11.02
CA HIS A 81 -11.70 -2.52 -10.46
C HIS A 81 -11.80 -1.45 -11.56
N PRO A 82 -12.26 -0.23 -11.23
CA PRO A 82 -12.35 0.85 -12.20
C PRO A 82 -10.98 1.27 -12.73
N PRO A 83 -10.89 1.86 -13.93
CA PRO A 83 -9.69 2.50 -14.45
C PRO A 83 -9.10 3.50 -13.45
N TYR A 84 -7.77 3.67 -13.46
CA TYR A 84 -7.06 4.50 -12.47
C TYR A 84 -7.60 5.94 -12.40
N GLU A 85 -7.95 6.54 -13.51
CA GLU A 85 -8.55 7.88 -13.61
C GLU A 85 -9.85 8.03 -12.81
N PHE A 86 -10.60 6.94 -12.58
CA PHE A 86 -11.82 6.94 -11.78
C PHE A 86 -11.57 6.60 -10.30
N LEU A 87 -10.35 6.23 -9.91
CA LEU A 87 -10.01 5.93 -8.52
C LEU A 87 -9.83 7.19 -7.67
N LEU A 88 -9.51 8.32 -8.31
CA LEU A 88 -9.32 9.61 -7.64
C LEU A 88 -10.63 10.41 -7.56
N THR A 89 -11.72 9.76 -7.13
CA THR A 89 -13.00 10.40 -6.90
C THR A 89 -13.07 11.01 -5.51
N PRO A 90 -13.62 12.24 -5.35
CA PRO A 90 -13.85 12.83 -4.03
C PRO A 90 -14.86 12.00 -3.22
N GLU A 91 -14.53 11.65 -1.99
CA GLU A 91 -15.41 10.91 -1.08
C GLU A 91 -15.57 11.68 0.25
N ASN A 92 -16.79 11.79 0.75
CA ASN A 92 -17.07 12.44 2.03
C ASN A 92 -16.67 11.53 3.20
N ILE A 93 -15.35 11.44 3.45
CA ILE A 93 -14.77 10.69 4.54
C ILE A 93 -14.21 11.68 5.56
N HIS A 94 -14.55 11.47 6.83
CA HIS A 94 -14.04 12.31 7.92
C HIS A 94 -12.52 12.25 8.03
N LEU A 95 -11.88 13.42 8.11
CA LEU A 95 -10.45 13.59 8.36
C LEU A 95 -10.24 14.23 9.74
N GLU A 96 -9.39 13.60 10.54
CA GLU A 96 -8.88 14.22 11.78
C GLU A 96 -7.77 15.20 11.41
N ILE A 97 -8.13 16.49 11.23
CA ILE A 97 -7.20 17.55 10.87
C ILE A 97 -6.55 18.08 12.15
N VAL A 98 -5.22 17.96 12.23
CA VAL A 98 -4.41 18.43 13.37
C VAL A 98 -3.94 19.84 13.17
N TYR A 99 -3.67 20.23 11.91
CA TYR A 99 -3.26 21.57 11.53
C TYR A 99 -3.66 21.84 10.08
N GLU A 100 -4.05 23.04 9.77
CA GLU A 100 -4.33 23.49 8.41
C GLU A 100 -4.05 25.00 8.28
N ASP A 101 -3.37 25.38 7.19
CA ASP A 101 -3.21 26.76 6.74
C ASP A 101 -3.46 26.87 5.22
N GLU A 102 -3.04 27.98 4.60
CA GLU A 102 -3.21 28.20 3.15
C GLU A 102 -2.32 27.28 2.31
N SER A 103 -1.19 26.80 2.85
CA SER A 103 -0.13 26.11 2.13
C SER A 103 -0.12 24.60 2.36
N LEU A 104 -0.47 24.14 3.56
CA LEU A 104 -0.41 22.74 3.95
C LEU A 104 -1.52 22.33 4.92
N LEU A 105 -1.72 21.03 5.01
CA LEU A 105 -2.63 20.36 5.93
C LEU A 105 -1.88 19.23 6.62
N VAL A 106 -2.09 19.03 7.93
CA VAL A 106 -1.61 17.86 8.67
C VAL A 106 -2.80 17.07 9.16
N VAL A 107 -2.86 15.79 8.76
CA VAL A 107 -3.92 14.88 9.17
C VAL A 107 -3.37 13.77 10.07
N ASN A 108 -4.16 13.36 11.06
CA ASN A 108 -3.93 12.15 11.82
C ASN A 108 -4.64 10.99 11.11
N LYS A 109 -3.91 10.23 10.29
CA LYS A 109 -4.49 9.11 9.53
C LYS A 109 -4.86 7.96 10.48
N PRO A 110 -6.10 7.48 10.48
CA PRO A 110 -6.46 6.29 11.23
C PRO A 110 -5.78 5.04 10.65
N ALA A 111 -5.62 4.02 11.49
CA ALA A 111 -5.28 2.68 11.01
C ALA A 111 -6.41 2.10 10.14
N GLY A 112 -6.06 1.21 9.21
CA GLY A 112 -7.00 0.63 8.24
C GLY A 112 -7.21 1.47 6.97
N MET A 113 -6.90 2.77 7.00
CA MET A 113 -7.01 3.65 5.83
C MET A 113 -5.74 3.59 4.98
N VAL A 114 -5.90 3.30 3.69
CA VAL A 114 -4.82 3.40 2.70
C VAL A 114 -4.64 4.86 2.28
N VAL A 115 -3.39 5.27 2.03
CA VAL A 115 -3.11 6.67 1.64
C VAL A 115 -3.57 6.97 0.22
N HIS A 116 -3.32 6.05 -0.71
CA HIS A 116 -3.61 6.24 -2.14
C HIS A 116 -4.16 4.95 -2.74
N PRO A 117 -5.14 5.00 -3.66
CA PRO A 117 -5.69 3.81 -4.29
C PRO A 117 -4.63 2.85 -4.83
N GLY A 118 -4.91 1.56 -4.72
CA GLY A 118 -4.03 0.50 -5.18
C GLY A 118 -4.73 -0.85 -5.10
N HIS A 119 -4.04 -1.91 -5.47
CA HIS A 119 -4.61 -3.26 -5.54
C HIS A 119 -5.40 -3.64 -4.27
N GLY A 120 -6.68 -3.99 -4.45
CA GLY A 120 -7.60 -4.34 -3.37
C GLY A 120 -8.04 -3.19 -2.45
N ASN A 121 -7.73 -1.92 -2.79
CA ASN A 121 -8.18 -0.73 -2.06
C ASN A 121 -8.36 0.40 -3.07
N TYR A 122 -9.44 0.39 -3.82
CA TYR A 122 -9.67 1.27 -4.96
C TYR A 122 -10.43 2.54 -4.58
N SER A 123 -11.07 2.58 -3.42
CA SER A 123 -11.83 3.69 -2.85
C SER A 123 -11.61 3.78 -1.34
N GLY A 124 -12.22 4.74 -0.66
CA GLY A 124 -12.10 4.87 0.80
C GLY A 124 -10.70 5.26 1.28
N THR A 125 -9.87 5.84 0.42
CA THR A 125 -8.48 6.18 0.74
C THR A 125 -8.36 7.62 1.25
N LEU A 126 -7.22 7.93 1.86
CA LEU A 126 -6.92 9.28 2.31
C LEU A 126 -7.04 10.30 1.17
N ILE A 127 -6.56 9.94 -0.03
CA ILE A 127 -6.63 10.86 -1.18
C ILE A 127 -8.07 11.14 -1.61
N ASN A 128 -8.99 10.15 -1.56
CA ASN A 128 -10.40 10.36 -1.86
C ASN A 128 -11.03 11.37 -0.88
N ALA A 129 -10.70 11.26 0.41
CA ALA A 129 -11.15 12.21 1.44
C ALA A 129 -10.54 13.61 1.23
N LEU A 130 -9.24 13.68 0.91
CA LEU A 130 -8.56 14.97 0.64
C LEU A 130 -9.14 15.70 -0.57
N LEU A 131 -9.47 14.98 -1.64
CA LEU A 131 -10.09 15.55 -2.84
C LEU A 131 -11.51 16.09 -2.56
N TYR A 132 -12.20 15.53 -1.59
CA TYR A 132 -13.48 16.07 -1.12
C TYR A 132 -13.30 17.33 -0.26
N HIS A 133 -12.32 17.33 0.63
CA HIS A 133 -12.02 18.42 1.54
C HIS A 133 -11.40 19.63 0.82
N ILE A 134 -10.49 19.39 -0.15
CA ILE A 134 -9.72 20.42 -0.87
C ILE A 134 -9.98 20.32 -2.38
N LYS A 135 -10.58 21.37 -2.96
CA LYS A 135 -10.99 21.38 -4.37
C LYS A 135 -9.83 21.30 -5.38
N ASN A 136 -8.68 21.91 -5.05
CA ASN A 136 -7.55 22.05 -5.97
C ASN A 136 -6.25 21.67 -5.27
N LEU A 137 -5.95 20.38 -5.23
CA LEU A 137 -4.66 19.89 -4.75
C LEU A 137 -3.62 19.92 -5.87
N PRO A 138 -2.38 20.34 -5.60
CA PRO A 138 -1.29 20.25 -6.55
C PRO A 138 -0.99 18.77 -6.87
N VAL A 139 -0.65 18.48 -8.12
CA VAL A 139 -0.39 17.11 -8.58
C VAL A 139 1.08 16.95 -8.91
N ASN A 140 1.72 15.93 -8.38
CA ASN A 140 3.11 15.58 -8.70
C ASN A 140 3.20 14.67 -9.94
N SER A 141 4.43 14.36 -10.37
CA SER A 141 4.71 13.46 -11.50
C SER A 141 4.16 12.05 -11.35
N ASP A 142 3.86 11.62 -10.13
CA ASP A 142 3.29 10.30 -9.83
C ASP A 142 1.75 10.33 -9.77
N GLU A 143 1.13 11.43 -10.19
CA GLU A 143 -0.34 11.64 -10.14
C GLU A 143 -0.93 11.50 -8.73
N ARG A 144 -0.18 11.95 -7.70
CA ARG A 144 -0.58 11.87 -6.28
C ARG A 144 -0.89 13.25 -5.72
N PRO A 145 -2.13 13.74 -5.83
CA PRO A 145 -2.50 15.08 -5.40
C PRO A 145 -2.15 15.34 -3.93
N GLY A 146 -1.39 16.42 -3.67
CA GLY A 146 -1.00 16.88 -2.34
C GLY A 146 -0.02 15.97 -1.56
N LEU A 147 0.22 14.75 -1.99
CA LEU A 147 1.00 13.77 -1.24
C LEU A 147 2.51 13.89 -1.50
N VAL A 148 3.27 14.09 -0.44
CA VAL A 148 4.76 14.12 -0.46
C VAL A 148 5.37 12.91 0.25
N HIS A 149 4.61 12.20 1.04
CA HIS A 149 5.01 10.95 1.71
C HIS A 149 3.80 10.05 1.99
N ARG A 150 4.06 8.89 2.58
CA ARG A 150 3.01 7.92 2.95
C ARG A 150 3.42 7.11 4.17
N ILE A 151 2.41 6.57 4.86
CA ILE A 151 2.54 5.51 5.85
C ILE A 151 1.71 4.30 5.43
N ASP A 152 1.94 3.15 6.04
CA ASP A 152 1.22 1.91 5.71
C ASP A 152 -0.27 1.99 6.06
N LYS A 153 -1.08 1.10 5.48
CA LYS A 153 -2.53 1.00 5.72
C LYS A 153 -2.85 1.00 7.22
N ASP A 154 -2.23 0.08 7.95
CA ASP A 154 -2.54 -0.16 9.35
C ASP A 154 -1.62 0.60 10.32
N THR A 155 -0.72 1.43 9.83
CA THR A 155 0.01 2.43 10.62
C THR A 155 -0.85 3.66 10.78
N SER A 156 -0.99 4.15 12.01
CA SER A 156 -1.67 5.43 12.32
C SER A 156 -0.67 6.55 12.53
N GLY A 157 -1.14 7.80 12.41
CA GLY A 157 -0.32 8.97 12.73
C GLY A 157 -0.32 10.05 11.66
N LEU A 158 0.58 11.00 11.82
CA LEU A 158 0.56 12.26 11.10
C LEU A 158 1.08 12.14 9.67
N LEU A 159 0.34 12.74 8.74
CA LEU A 159 0.80 13.01 7.39
C LEU A 159 0.66 14.49 7.08
N VAL A 160 1.70 15.05 6.43
CA VAL A 160 1.65 16.39 5.86
C VAL A 160 1.22 16.32 4.39
N ILE A 161 0.29 17.19 4.04
CA ILE A 161 -0.31 17.30 2.71
C ILE A 161 -0.04 18.70 2.18
N ALA A 162 0.48 18.81 0.97
CA ALA A 162 0.65 20.11 0.31
C ALA A 162 -0.67 20.58 -0.30
N LYS A 163 -1.04 21.85 -0.06
CA LYS A 163 -2.21 22.49 -0.67
C LYS A 163 -1.85 23.36 -1.87
N THR A 164 -0.57 23.70 -2.02
CA THR A 164 -0.03 24.51 -3.12
C THR A 164 1.16 23.82 -3.77
N GLU A 165 1.45 24.14 -5.04
CA GLU A 165 2.62 23.61 -5.76
C GLU A 165 3.94 24.02 -5.08
N GLN A 166 4.01 25.24 -4.54
CA GLN A 166 5.17 25.72 -3.81
C GLN A 166 5.40 24.86 -2.55
N ALA A 167 4.38 24.61 -1.74
CA ALA A 167 4.47 23.76 -0.57
C ALA A 167 4.86 22.33 -0.95
N MET A 168 4.28 21.79 -2.03
CA MET A 168 4.63 20.45 -2.54
C MET A 168 6.11 20.35 -2.89
N THR A 169 6.64 21.32 -3.63
CA THR A 169 8.05 21.36 -4.02
C THR A 169 8.97 21.45 -2.79
N HIS A 170 8.65 22.33 -1.84
CA HIS A 170 9.45 22.50 -0.62
C HIS A 170 9.40 21.26 0.28
N LEU A 171 8.24 20.69 0.52
CA LEU A 171 8.10 19.48 1.32
C LEU A 171 8.78 18.29 0.66
N ALA A 172 8.57 18.08 -0.65
CA ALA A 172 9.24 17.01 -1.39
C ALA A 172 10.77 17.14 -1.30
N LYS A 173 11.30 18.36 -1.40
CA LYS A 173 12.74 18.62 -1.21
C LYS A 173 13.21 18.25 0.19
N GLN A 174 12.48 18.58 1.24
CA GLN A 174 12.83 18.20 2.64
C GLN A 174 12.88 16.68 2.81
N PHE A 175 11.94 15.94 2.22
CA PHE A 175 11.98 14.47 2.23
C PHE A 175 13.15 13.91 1.42
N PHE A 176 13.49 14.53 0.30
CA PHE A 176 14.63 14.14 -0.54
C PHE A 176 15.95 14.41 0.16
N ASP A 177 16.14 15.60 0.74
CA ASP A 177 17.34 16.04 1.44
C ASP A 177 17.45 15.38 2.85
N LYS A 178 16.44 14.58 3.27
CA LYS A 178 16.36 13.94 4.59
C LYS A 178 16.37 14.95 5.75
N THR A 179 15.91 16.18 5.54
CA THR A 179 15.84 17.23 6.57
C THR A 179 14.54 17.20 7.37
N SER A 180 13.52 16.47 6.91
CA SER A 180 12.29 16.26 7.65
C SER A 180 12.49 15.20 8.73
N GLU A 181 12.28 15.56 10.01
CA GLU A 181 12.32 14.60 11.10
C GLU A 181 11.02 13.82 11.19
N ARG A 182 11.14 12.49 11.22
CA ARG A 182 10.00 11.56 11.33
C ARG A 182 10.24 10.61 12.47
N GLU A 183 9.39 10.69 13.48
CA GLU A 183 9.45 9.83 14.65
C GLU A 183 8.22 8.93 14.70
N TYR A 184 8.44 7.68 14.98
CA TYR A 184 7.42 6.65 15.11
C TYR A 184 7.57 5.94 16.44
N ILE A 185 6.44 5.59 17.05
CA ILE A 185 6.44 4.79 18.28
C ILE A 185 5.98 3.37 17.90
N ALA A 186 6.77 2.39 18.30
CA ALA A 186 6.46 0.99 18.02
C ALA A 186 6.57 0.15 19.31
N LEU A 187 5.64 -0.80 19.47
CA LEU A 187 5.78 -1.86 20.47
C LEU A 187 6.33 -3.10 19.78
N VAL A 188 7.44 -3.61 20.24
CA VAL A 188 8.13 -4.77 19.64
C VAL A 188 8.21 -5.94 20.60
N TRP A 189 8.26 -7.16 20.07
CA TRP A 189 8.46 -8.37 20.84
C TRP A 189 9.89 -8.48 21.38
N GLY A 190 9.98 -8.92 22.62
CA GLY A 190 11.24 -9.17 23.32
C GLY A 190 11.77 -7.96 24.09
N ASN A 191 12.81 -8.21 24.83
CA ASN A 191 13.56 -7.19 25.54
C ASN A 191 14.70 -6.72 24.63
N VAL A 192 14.62 -5.49 24.13
CA VAL A 192 15.71 -4.87 23.35
C VAL A 192 16.83 -4.53 24.34
N GLU A 193 17.99 -5.13 24.18
CA GLU A 193 19.08 -5.03 25.15
C GLU A 193 19.73 -3.66 25.15
N GLU A 194 20.08 -3.15 23.96
CA GLU A 194 20.70 -1.84 23.79
C GLU A 194 19.67 -0.72 23.90
N ASP A 195 20.00 0.35 24.62
CA ASP A 195 19.10 1.49 24.84
C ASP A 195 18.81 2.26 23.54
N GLU A 196 19.74 2.27 22.63
CA GLU A 196 19.61 2.89 21.31
C GLU A 196 20.47 2.16 20.28
N GLY A 197 20.11 2.29 19.01
CA GLY A 197 20.88 1.66 17.93
C GLY A 197 20.42 2.11 16.56
N THR A 198 21.18 1.66 15.57
CA THR A 198 20.88 1.91 14.15
C THR A 198 20.76 0.58 13.42
N VAL A 199 19.69 0.44 12.63
CA VAL A 199 19.51 -0.69 11.73
C VAL A 199 19.67 -0.20 10.30
N GLU A 200 20.64 -0.78 9.62
CA GLU A 200 20.98 -0.45 8.24
C GLU A 200 20.86 -1.68 7.33
N GLY A 201 20.63 -1.43 6.06
CA GLY A 201 20.58 -2.47 5.04
C GLY A 201 19.70 -2.03 3.87
N HIS A 202 19.79 -2.75 2.76
CA HIS A 202 18.91 -2.50 1.63
C HIS A 202 17.58 -3.24 1.81
N ILE A 203 16.47 -2.62 1.44
CA ILE A 203 15.15 -3.24 1.51
C ILE A 203 14.60 -3.48 0.11
N ASP A 204 14.19 -4.72 -0.15
CA ASP A 204 13.47 -5.13 -1.35
C ASP A 204 12.41 -6.19 -1.03
N ARG A 205 11.63 -6.58 -2.03
CA ARG A 205 10.63 -7.64 -1.90
C ARG A 205 11.30 -8.98 -1.58
N ASN A 206 10.73 -9.69 -0.62
CA ASN A 206 11.18 -11.03 -0.28
C ASN A 206 10.94 -11.97 -1.48
N PRO A 207 11.98 -12.63 -2.02
CA PRO A 207 11.85 -13.50 -3.19
C PRO A 207 10.97 -14.73 -2.95
N LYS A 208 10.84 -15.18 -1.70
CA LYS A 208 10.01 -16.34 -1.31
C LYS A 208 8.57 -15.93 -1.00
N ASN A 209 8.34 -14.71 -0.54
CA ASN A 209 7.01 -14.18 -0.24
C ASN A 209 6.92 -12.71 -0.67
N ARG A 210 6.44 -12.47 -1.88
CA ARG A 210 6.38 -11.12 -2.49
C ARG A 210 5.47 -10.12 -1.78
N LEU A 211 4.63 -10.57 -0.85
CA LEU A 211 3.83 -9.68 0.01
C LEU A 211 4.65 -9.06 1.15
N GLN A 212 5.81 -9.63 1.46
CA GLN A 212 6.74 -9.12 2.47
C GLN A 212 7.92 -8.40 1.83
N MET A 213 8.49 -7.47 2.58
CA MET A 213 9.81 -6.89 2.32
C MET A 213 10.86 -7.64 3.16
N GLN A 214 12.13 -7.54 2.77
CA GLN A 214 13.26 -8.18 3.45
C GLN A 214 14.46 -7.24 3.41
N VAL A 215 15.30 -7.30 4.46
CA VAL A 215 16.60 -6.65 4.49
C VAL A 215 17.62 -7.50 3.73
N PHE A 216 18.41 -6.84 2.90
CA PHE A 216 19.58 -7.38 2.20
C PHE A 216 20.82 -6.65 2.74
N PRO A 217 21.51 -7.22 3.77
CA PRO A 217 22.60 -6.54 4.46
C PRO A 217 23.79 -6.23 3.54
N GLU A 218 24.08 -7.10 2.58
CA GLU A 218 25.19 -6.94 1.63
C GLU A 218 24.93 -5.87 0.56
N GLY A 219 23.70 -5.30 0.51
CA GLY A 219 23.34 -4.28 -0.46
C GLY A 219 23.23 -4.78 -1.92
N ASP A 220 23.19 -6.09 -2.13
CA ASP A 220 23.11 -6.72 -3.45
C ASP A 220 21.76 -6.53 -4.13
N LYS A 221 20.71 -6.19 -3.38
CA LYS A 221 19.35 -5.92 -3.86
C LYS A 221 18.67 -4.83 -3.06
N GLY A 222 17.72 -4.15 -3.72
CA GLY A 222 16.87 -3.18 -3.08
C GLY A 222 17.48 -1.80 -2.99
N LYS A 223 16.95 -1.00 -2.06
CA LYS A 223 17.35 0.38 -1.84
C LYS A 223 17.78 0.56 -0.38
N GLU A 224 18.83 1.34 -0.17
CA GLU A 224 19.32 1.71 1.16
C GLU A 224 18.19 2.14 2.09
N ALA A 225 18.24 1.66 3.32
CA ALA A 225 17.30 1.97 4.39
C ALA A 225 18.06 2.10 5.72
N ILE A 226 17.75 3.18 6.46
CA ILE A 226 18.39 3.50 7.75
C ILE A 226 17.30 3.87 8.73
N THR A 227 17.26 3.18 9.88
CA THR A 227 16.36 3.41 11.00
C THR A 227 17.15 3.50 12.29
N HIS A 228 17.06 4.62 12.98
CA HIS A 228 17.57 4.78 14.34
C HIS A 228 16.45 4.44 15.31
N TYR A 229 16.74 3.64 16.34
CA TYR A 229 15.79 3.36 17.40
C TYR A 229 16.33 3.77 18.76
N LYS A 230 15.42 4.10 19.67
CA LYS A 230 15.68 4.35 21.06
C LYS A 230 14.63 3.64 21.91
N VAL A 231 15.09 2.90 22.92
CA VAL A 231 14.20 2.26 23.89
C VAL A 231 13.57 3.34 24.78
N LEU A 232 12.25 3.33 24.83
CA LEU A 232 11.48 4.19 25.73
C LEU A 232 11.14 3.45 27.02
N GLU A 233 10.71 2.19 26.92
CA GLU A 233 10.33 1.40 28.07
C GLU A 233 10.46 -0.10 27.79
N ARG A 234 11.01 -0.87 28.75
CA ARG A 234 11.07 -2.33 28.70
C ARG A 234 9.97 -2.92 29.58
N LEU A 235 9.07 -3.68 28.96
CA LEU A 235 7.89 -4.25 29.63
C LEU A 235 7.99 -5.78 29.79
N GLY A 236 9.20 -6.28 29.92
CA GLY A 236 9.51 -7.70 30.08
C GLY A 236 9.53 -8.46 28.76
N TYR A 237 8.39 -8.82 28.21
CA TYR A 237 8.29 -9.58 26.96
C TYR A 237 8.07 -8.75 25.71
N VAL A 238 7.91 -7.44 25.88
CA VAL A 238 7.82 -6.43 24.81
C VAL A 238 8.59 -5.19 25.22
N THR A 239 9.01 -4.41 24.23
CA THR A 239 9.71 -3.13 24.43
C THR A 239 9.03 -2.05 23.61
N LEU A 240 8.78 -0.90 24.24
CA LEU A 240 8.34 0.30 23.56
C LEU A 240 9.57 1.04 23.03
N VAL A 241 9.59 1.32 21.74
CA VAL A 241 10.72 1.99 21.08
C VAL A 241 10.24 3.19 20.27
N SER A 242 11.05 4.25 20.25
CA SER A 242 10.97 5.33 19.27
C SER A 242 11.86 4.97 18.08
N CYS A 243 11.38 5.21 16.86
CA CYS A 243 12.11 4.97 15.62
C CYS A 243 12.19 6.28 14.82
N LYS A 244 13.39 6.76 14.52
CA LYS A 244 13.65 7.87 13.59
C LYS A 244 14.16 7.36 12.27
N LEU A 245 13.61 7.90 11.18
CA LEU A 245 13.88 7.43 9.83
C LEU A 245 14.70 8.42 9.01
N GLU A 246 15.84 8.01 8.47
CA GLU A 246 16.51 8.75 7.38
C GLU A 246 15.89 8.46 6.03
N THR A 247 15.42 7.26 5.82
CA THR A 247 14.79 6.80 4.56
C THR A 247 13.34 6.37 4.81
N GLY A 248 12.53 6.28 3.75
CA GLY A 248 11.11 5.88 3.85
C GLY A 248 10.78 4.73 2.90
N ARG A 249 11.33 3.53 3.12
CA ARG A 249 11.02 2.35 2.32
C ARG A 249 9.75 1.67 2.80
N THR A 250 9.09 0.97 1.90
CA THR A 250 7.87 0.20 2.23
C THR A 250 8.13 -0.75 3.39
N HIS A 251 7.31 -0.68 4.44
CA HIS A 251 7.40 -1.48 5.67
C HIS A 251 8.74 -1.34 6.42
N GLN A 252 9.48 -0.25 6.26
CA GLN A 252 10.88 -0.15 6.72
C GLN A 252 11.05 -0.49 8.20
N ILE A 253 10.33 0.17 9.11
CA ILE A 253 10.43 -0.09 10.56
C ILE A 253 10.08 -1.56 10.86
N ARG A 254 9.01 -2.07 10.25
CA ARG A 254 8.52 -3.43 10.46
C ARG A 254 9.57 -4.48 10.09
N VAL A 255 10.23 -4.26 8.95
CA VAL A 255 11.26 -5.15 8.41
C VAL A 255 12.56 -5.04 9.20
N HIS A 256 12.99 -3.82 9.55
CA HIS A 256 14.19 -3.58 10.33
C HIS A 256 14.07 -4.16 11.74
N MET A 257 12.97 -3.93 12.43
CA MET A 257 12.75 -4.50 13.77
C MET A 257 12.70 -6.03 13.73
N LYS A 258 12.05 -6.62 12.71
CA LYS A 258 12.10 -8.08 12.49
C LYS A 258 13.52 -8.57 12.23
N HIS A 259 14.31 -7.84 11.44
CA HIS A 259 15.68 -8.21 11.08
C HIS A 259 16.59 -8.35 12.31
N ILE A 260 16.43 -7.46 13.29
CA ILE A 260 17.17 -7.52 14.56
C ILE A 260 16.50 -8.42 15.62
N GLY A 261 15.47 -9.20 15.25
CA GLY A 261 14.83 -10.17 16.14
C GLY A 261 13.70 -9.63 17.02
N HIS A 262 13.26 -8.40 16.80
CA HIS A 262 12.24 -7.70 17.55
C HIS A 262 11.03 -7.35 16.70
N THR A 263 10.31 -8.34 16.18
CA THR A 263 9.12 -8.14 15.35
C THR A 263 8.09 -7.26 16.06
N ILE A 264 7.45 -6.33 15.32
CA ILE A 264 6.42 -5.46 15.88
C ILE A 264 5.25 -6.31 16.40
N PHE A 265 4.75 -5.94 17.58
CA PHE A 265 3.64 -6.59 18.24
C PHE A 265 2.38 -6.55 17.37
N ASN A 266 1.72 -7.69 17.24
CA ASN A 266 0.54 -7.92 16.40
C ASN A 266 0.70 -7.58 14.91
N ASP A 267 1.92 -7.63 14.37
CA ASP A 267 2.16 -7.50 12.94
C ASP A 267 1.90 -8.84 12.23
N GLU A 268 0.69 -9.03 11.72
CA GLU A 268 0.28 -10.26 11.04
C GLU A 268 1.21 -10.60 9.87
N ARG A 269 1.54 -9.61 9.04
CA ARG A 269 2.36 -9.81 7.84
C ARG A 269 3.76 -10.32 8.14
N TYR A 270 4.33 -9.93 9.27
CA TYR A 270 5.69 -10.30 9.69
C TYR A 270 5.73 -11.31 10.83
N GLY A 271 4.57 -11.84 11.25
CA GLY A 271 4.45 -12.91 12.23
C GLY A 271 4.41 -12.44 13.69
N GLY A 272 4.26 -11.14 13.91
CA GLY A 272 4.13 -10.54 15.25
C GLY A 272 2.79 -10.80 15.94
N ASN A 273 1.80 -11.34 15.21
CA ASN A 273 0.50 -11.80 15.71
C ASN A 273 0.57 -13.18 16.39
N ASN A 274 1.76 -13.74 16.54
CA ASN A 274 2.02 -14.91 17.36
C ASN A 274 2.69 -14.50 18.66
N ILE A 275 2.56 -15.31 19.70
CA ILE A 275 3.28 -15.12 20.97
C ILE A 275 4.75 -15.52 20.75
N LEU A 276 5.59 -14.54 20.48
CA LEU A 276 7.00 -14.76 20.16
C LEU A 276 7.89 -14.85 21.42
N LYS A 277 7.48 -14.23 22.52
CA LYS A 277 8.22 -14.18 23.79
C LYS A 277 7.23 -14.34 24.95
N GLY A 278 7.72 -14.86 26.08
CA GLY A 278 6.93 -14.99 27.28
C GLY A 278 6.92 -16.37 27.88
N THR A 279 5.89 -16.70 28.63
CA THR A 279 5.73 -17.95 29.36
C THR A 279 4.70 -18.86 28.69
N THR A 280 4.72 -20.16 29.04
CA THR A 280 3.74 -21.15 28.57
C THR A 280 2.45 -21.16 29.39
N PHE A 281 2.32 -20.31 30.42
CA PHE A 281 1.16 -20.30 31.29
C PHE A 281 -0.09 -19.78 30.57
N THR A 282 -1.22 -20.44 30.77
CA THR A 282 -2.51 -20.13 30.16
C THR A 282 -2.95 -18.67 30.40
N LYS A 283 -2.70 -18.16 31.63
CA LYS A 283 -3.03 -16.75 31.95
C LYS A 283 -2.25 -15.75 31.10
N TYR A 284 -0.96 -16.02 30.82
CA TYR A 284 -0.16 -15.16 29.96
C TYR A 284 -0.66 -15.22 28.51
N LYS A 285 -0.93 -16.42 28.00
CA LYS A 285 -1.50 -16.59 26.67
C LYS A 285 -2.81 -15.79 26.53
N GLN A 286 -3.73 -15.95 27.49
CA GLN A 286 -5.00 -15.23 27.50
C GLN A 286 -4.82 -13.70 27.55
N PHE A 287 -3.85 -13.22 28.34
CA PHE A 287 -3.50 -11.80 28.39
C PHE A 287 -3.07 -11.28 27.03
N VAL A 288 -2.14 -11.98 26.34
CA VAL A 288 -1.65 -11.56 25.01
C VAL A 288 -2.75 -11.62 23.96
N GLU A 289 -3.57 -12.68 23.96
CA GLU A 289 -4.72 -12.79 23.05
C GLU A 289 -5.74 -11.64 23.25
N ASN A 290 -5.95 -11.21 24.49
CA ASN A 290 -6.77 -10.04 24.77
C ASN A 290 -6.12 -8.74 24.29
N ALA A 291 -4.80 -8.58 24.47
CA ALA A 291 -4.07 -7.43 23.95
C ALA A 291 -4.14 -7.34 22.41
N PHE A 292 -4.05 -8.47 21.70
CA PHE A 292 -4.27 -8.52 20.25
C PHE A 292 -5.66 -8.07 19.83
N LYS A 293 -6.70 -8.35 20.62
CA LYS A 293 -8.07 -7.90 20.34
C LYS A 293 -8.22 -6.39 20.55
N ILE A 294 -7.53 -5.82 21.56
CA ILE A 294 -7.56 -4.37 21.84
C ILE A 294 -6.82 -3.59 20.72
N LEU A 295 -5.72 -4.14 20.23
CA LEU A 295 -4.95 -3.55 19.14
C LEU A 295 -4.86 -4.55 17.98
N PRO A 296 -5.91 -4.67 17.13
CA PRO A 296 -6.00 -5.70 16.07
C PRO A 296 -5.17 -5.36 14.82
N ARG A 297 -3.99 -4.77 15.01
CA ARG A 297 -3.04 -4.36 13.96
C ARG A 297 -1.62 -4.31 14.48
N GLN A 298 -0.64 -4.09 13.60
CA GLN A 298 0.72 -3.79 14.06
C GLN A 298 0.73 -2.56 14.99
N ALA A 299 1.45 -2.68 16.08
CA ALA A 299 1.63 -1.63 17.07
C ALA A 299 2.67 -0.59 16.58
N LEU A 300 2.25 0.21 15.58
CA LEU A 300 3.08 1.24 14.94
C LEU A 300 2.21 2.43 14.50
#